data_8b1d4b0fc60b7f049806624e302a8678
#
_entry.id   8b1d4b0fc60b7f049806624e302a8678
#
_cell.length_a   1.000
_cell.length_b   1.000
_cell.length_c   1.000
_cell.angle_alpha   90.00
_cell.angle_beta   90.00
_cell.angle_gamma   90.00
#
_symmetry.space_group_name_H-M   'P 1'
#
loop_
_entity.id
_entity.type
_entity.pdbx_description
1 polymer ?
#
loop_
_entity_poly.entity_id
_entity_poly.type
_entity_poly.pdbx_seq_one_letter_code
_entity_poly.pdbx_strand_id
1 'polypeptide(L)'
;KKEEVEKMLTASDGKKSYPVEVTATDNLTRYQFNIRQIPREADDYPLTITANGNPAGIDRKQSEEVLIPAKDCFRFMSAERIEQPENGIEIVFSAPLSTTQDLKGLIEIPEVSSSIFQISENRVFIYFEANTQNKLTLNIHEGVKDSQGKALGTSHTISFSEVSLKPQV
;
A
#
# COMPACT_ATOMS: atom_id res chain seq x y z
N LYS A 1 -11.44 -18.75 10.42
CA LYS A 1 -10.65 -18.30 11.59
C LYS A 1 -9.27 -17.88 11.13
N LYS A 2 -8.56 -17.02 11.93
CA LYS A 2 -7.25 -16.46 11.54
C LYS A 2 -6.25 -17.53 11.09
N GLU A 3 -6.08 -18.59 11.85
CA GLU A 3 -5.17 -19.72 11.57
C GLU A 3 -5.48 -20.47 10.27
N GLU A 4 -6.74 -20.50 9.86
CA GLU A 4 -7.16 -21.09 8.59
C GLU A 4 -6.76 -20.18 7.43
N VAL A 5 -6.93 -18.87 7.59
CA VAL A 5 -6.54 -17.89 6.57
C VAL A 5 -5.02 -17.85 6.40
N GLU A 6 -4.24 -17.95 7.47
CA GLU A 6 -2.78 -18.05 7.40
C GLU A 6 -2.30 -19.26 6.59
N LYS A 7 -2.98 -20.40 6.72
CA LYS A 7 -2.67 -21.60 5.94
C LYS A 7 -3.07 -21.49 4.46
N MET A 8 -3.98 -20.57 4.14
CA MET A 8 -4.41 -20.33 2.76
C MET A 8 -3.44 -19.46 1.99
N LEU A 9 -2.60 -18.65 2.67
CA LEU A 9 -1.73 -17.68 2.04
C LEU A 9 -0.28 -18.18 1.99
N THR A 10 0.33 -18.07 0.84
CA THR A 10 1.77 -18.32 0.64
C THR A 10 2.39 -17.21 -0.19
N ALA A 11 3.64 -16.87 0.12
CA ALA A 11 4.43 -15.92 -0.64
C ALA A 11 5.76 -16.55 -1.03
N SER A 12 6.15 -16.44 -2.30
CA SER A 12 7.38 -17.05 -2.83
C SER A 12 7.95 -16.24 -4.00
N ASP A 13 9.28 -16.17 -4.07
CA ASP A 13 10.03 -15.63 -5.22
C ASP A 13 10.42 -16.73 -6.25
N GLY A 14 9.82 -17.92 -6.11
CA GLY A 14 10.16 -19.09 -6.93
C GLY A 14 11.35 -19.90 -6.42
N LYS A 15 12.19 -19.34 -5.55
CA LYS A 15 13.35 -20.01 -4.92
C LYS A 15 13.12 -20.28 -3.45
N LYS A 16 12.44 -19.35 -2.77
CA LYS A 16 12.21 -19.34 -1.33
C LYS A 16 10.78 -18.94 -1.01
N SER A 17 10.22 -19.49 0.08
CA SER A 17 8.96 -19.04 0.65
C SER A 17 9.20 -18.10 1.83
N TYR A 18 8.31 -17.11 1.98
CA TYR A 18 8.37 -16.10 3.01
C TYR A 18 7.20 -16.24 3.99
N PRO A 19 7.41 -16.00 5.29
CA PRO A 19 6.34 -16.09 6.26
C PRO A 19 5.28 -15.00 6.01
N VAL A 20 4.03 -15.41 6.04
CA VAL A 20 2.85 -14.53 5.91
C VAL A 20 2.16 -14.46 7.26
N GLU A 21 2.03 -13.29 7.82
CA GLU A 21 1.30 -13.04 9.06
C GLU A 21 -0.04 -12.38 8.73
N VAL A 22 -1.13 -12.95 9.23
CA VAL A 22 -2.49 -12.42 9.00
C VAL A 22 -2.99 -11.72 10.25
N THR A 23 -3.57 -10.55 10.07
CA THR A 23 -4.25 -9.78 11.11
C THR A 23 -5.72 -9.62 10.73
N ALA A 24 -6.62 -9.98 11.66
CA ALA A 24 -8.03 -9.72 11.48
C ALA A 24 -8.28 -8.21 11.60
N THR A 25 -9.14 -7.68 10.75
CA THR A 25 -9.62 -6.30 10.84
C THR A 25 -10.96 -6.26 11.60
N ASP A 26 -11.45 -5.07 11.91
CA ASP A 26 -12.79 -4.88 12.51
C ASP A 26 -13.92 -5.38 11.58
N ASN A 27 -13.64 -5.48 10.29
CA ASN A 27 -14.53 -6.09 9.32
C ASN A 27 -14.28 -7.60 9.25
N LEU A 28 -15.25 -8.41 9.66
CA LEU A 28 -15.19 -9.88 9.72
C LEU A 28 -14.92 -10.58 8.37
N THR A 29 -15.03 -9.85 7.26
CA THR A 29 -14.82 -10.36 5.89
C THR A 29 -13.49 -9.90 5.29
N ARG A 30 -12.72 -9.06 5.99
CA ARG A 30 -11.45 -8.52 5.53
C ARG A 30 -10.32 -8.94 6.46
N TYR A 31 -9.21 -9.31 5.87
CA TYR A 31 -7.98 -9.63 6.57
C TYR A 31 -6.85 -8.79 5.97
N GLN A 32 -6.01 -8.27 6.85
CA GLN A 32 -4.74 -7.67 6.46
C GLN A 32 -3.65 -8.72 6.63
N PHE A 33 -2.70 -8.78 5.70
CA PHE A 33 -1.55 -9.67 5.84
C PHE A 33 -0.25 -8.90 5.62
N ASN A 34 0.78 -9.35 6.32
CA ASN A 34 2.14 -8.84 6.20
C ASN A 34 3.07 -9.97 5.80
N ILE A 35 3.95 -9.71 4.85
CA ILE A 35 5.01 -10.64 4.46
C ILE A 35 6.31 -10.06 4.99
N ARG A 36 6.99 -10.82 5.85
CA ARG A 36 8.21 -10.37 6.50
C ARG A 36 9.46 -10.97 5.86
N GLN A 37 10.59 -10.31 6.12
CA GLN A 37 11.93 -10.79 5.74
C GLN A 37 12.12 -10.95 4.22
N ILE A 38 11.39 -10.17 3.42
CA ILE A 38 11.62 -10.09 1.99
C ILE A 38 12.92 -9.30 1.77
N PRO A 39 14.00 -9.92 1.25
CA PRO A 39 15.23 -9.19 0.95
C PRO A 39 14.98 -8.27 -0.26
N ARG A 40 15.65 -7.13 -0.27
CA ARG A 40 15.78 -6.34 -1.50
C ARG A 40 17.11 -6.67 -2.15
N GLU A 41 17.08 -7.13 -3.39
CA GLU A 41 18.23 -7.54 -4.15
C GLU A 41 18.77 -6.40 -5.02
N ALA A 42 19.83 -6.67 -5.80
CA ALA A 42 20.40 -5.68 -6.71
C ALA A 42 19.45 -5.33 -7.86
N ASP A 43 18.63 -6.29 -8.29
CA ASP A 43 17.65 -6.14 -9.35
C ASP A 43 16.23 -6.30 -8.80
N ASP A 44 15.25 -5.78 -9.56
CA ASP A 44 13.83 -6.01 -9.29
C ASP A 44 13.51 -7.50 -9.50
N TYR A 45 12.62 -8.06 -8.67
CA TYR A 45 12.16 -9.44 -8.85
C TYR A 45 10.69 -9.61 -8.46
N PRO A 46 9.96 -10.55 -9.09
CA PRO A 46 8.57 -10.82 -8.76
C PRO A 46 8.47 -11.66 -7.48
N LEU A 47 7.52 -11.30 -6.62
CA LEU A 47 7.05 -12.08 -5.49
C LEU A 47 5.65 -12.57 -5.82
N THR A 48 5.44 -13.87 -5.86
CA THR A 48 4.13 -14.48 -6.10
C THR A 48 3.42 -14.70 -4.77
N ILE A 49 2.26 -14.10 -4.60
CA ILE A 49 1.37 -14.31 -3.46
C ILE A 49 0.23 -15.22 -3.94
N THR A 50 0.04 -16.34 -3.28
CA THR A 50 -0.99 -17.30 -3.63
C THR A 50 -1.97 -17.48 -2.49
N ALA A 51 -3.25 -17.33 -2.80
CA ALA A 51 -4.36 -17.70 -1.93
C ALA A 51 -4.95 -19.04 -2.40
N ASN A 52 -4.90 -20.07 -1.54
CA ASN A 52 -5.44 -21.38 -1.79
C ASN A 52 -6.58 -21.67 -0.80
N GLY A 53 -7.79 -21.82 -1.31
CA GLY A 53 -9.00 -22.06 -0.50
C GLY A 53 -9.13 -23.48 0.05
N ASN A 54 -8.33 -24.45 -0.43
CA ASN A 54 -8.43 -25.86 -0.04
C ASN A 54 -8.43 -26.10 1.48
N PRO A 55 -7.59 -25.41 2.30
CA PRO A 55 -7.61 -25.56 3.75
C PRO A 55 -8.96 -25.21 4.40
N ALA A 56 -9.76 -24.37 3.74
CA ALA A 56 -11.12 -24.01 4.18
C ALA A 56 -12.22 -24.77 3.42
N GLY A 57 -11.86 -25.81 2.65
CA GLY A 57 -12.82 -26.60 1.85
C GLY A 57 -13.34 -25.89 0.60
N ILE A 58 -12.66 -24.84 0.15
CA ILE A 58 -13.01 -24.05 -1.05
C ILE A 58 -12.05 -24.45 -2.16
N ASP A 59 -12.57 -25.05 -3.23
CA ASP A 59 -11.76 -25.40 -4.40
C ASP A 59 -11.52 -24.18 -5.30
N ARG A 60 -10.71 -23.25 -4.80
CA ARG A 60 -10.29 -22.05 -5.54
C ARG A 60 -8.86 -21.68 -5.17
N LYS A 61 -8.05 -21.45 -6.20
CA LYS A 61 -6.69 -20.93 -6.07
C LYS A 61 -6.55 -19.66 -6.89
N GLN A 62 -5.96 -18.62 -6.31
CA GLN A 62 -5.66 -17.37 -6.97
C GLN A 62 -4.22 -16.95 -6.64
N SER A 63 -3.48 -16.47 -7.63
CA SER A 63 -2.13 -15.96 -7.45
C SER A 63 -2.02 -14.55 -8.04
N GLU A 64 -1.23 -13.72 -7.37
CA GLU A 64 -0.90 -12.37 -7.79
C GLU A 64 0.61 -12.16 -7.69
N GLU A 65 1.20 -11.47 -8.65
CA GLU A 65 2.61 -11.11 -8.63
C GLU A 65 2.78 -9.64 -8.20
N VAL A 66 3.65 -9.44 -7.22
CA VAL A 66 4.05 -8.11 -6.74
C VAL A 66 5.52 -7.92 -7.05
N LEU A 67 5.86 -6.84 -7.73
CA LEU A 67 7.25 -6.51 -8.02
C LEU A 67 7.95 -6.00 -6.77
N ILE A 68 9.00 -6.69 -6.32
CA ILE A 68 9.89 -6.21 -5.25
C ILE A 68 10.99 -5.38 -5.91
N PRO A 69 11.06 -4.07 -5.64
CA PRO A 69 12.03 -3.20 -6.30
C PRO A 69 13.43 -3.42 -5.76
N ALA A 70 14.42 -3.21 -6.62
CA ALA A 70 15.83 -3.25 -6.27
C ALA A 70 16.17 -2.36 -5.06
N LYS A 71 17.14 -2.78 -4.24
CA LYS A 71 17.52 -2.09 -2.99
C LYS A 71 17.94 -0.62 -3.20
N ASP A 72 18.52 -0.32 -4.36
CA ASP A 72 18.99 1.01 -4.70
C ASP A 72 17.94 1.83 -5.49
N CYS A 73 16.67 1.41 -5.46
CA CYS A 73 15.59 2.08 -6.16
C CYS A 73 14.56 2.62 -5.17
N PHE A 74 14.36 3.95 -5.19
CA PHE A 74 13.27 4.59 -4.48
C PHE A 74 12.08 4.78 -5.42
N ARG A 75 10.94 4.17 -5.11
CA ARG A 75 9.73 4.16 -5.94
C ARG A 75 8.46 4.33 -5.13
N PHE A 76 7.47 4.94 -5.77
CA PHE A 76 6.07 4.86 -5.35
C PHE A 76 5.55 3.43 -5.55
N MET A 77 4.88 2.86 -4.55
CA MET A 77 4.35 1.50 -4.58
C MET A 77 2.83 1.46 -4.69
N SER A 78 2.14 2.17 -3.80
CA SER A 78 0.68 2.24 -3.78
C SER A 78 0.16 3.47 -3.06
N ALA A 79 -1.10 3.82 -3.32
CA ALA A 79 -1.84 4.77 -2.51
C ALA A 79 -3.27 4.26 -2.32
N GLU A 80 -3.76 4.33 -1.10
CA GLU A 80 -5.10 3.87 -0.72
C GLU A 80 -5.82 4.93 0.12
N ARG A 81 -7.14 5.03 -0.05
CA ARG A 81 -7.98 5.89 0.76
C ARG A 81 -8.24 5.23 2.11
N ILE A 82 -8.11 6.01 3.19
CA ILE A 82 -8.41 5.59 4.55
C ILE A 82 -9.68 6.33 5.00
N GLU A 83 -10.64 5.59 5.57
CA GLU A 83 -11.89 6.17 6.07
C GLU A 83 -11.98 6.16 7.59
N GLN A 84 -11.14 5.36 8.26
CA GLN A 84 -11.14 5.23 9.72
C GLN A 84 -9.70 5.07 10.24
N PRO A 85 -9.36 5.63 11.43
CA PRO A 85 -10.20 6.45 12.32
C PRO A 85 -10.44 7.88 11.80
N GLU A 86 -9.66 8.34 10.82
CA GLU A 86 -9.75 9.66 10.19
C GLU A 86 -9.73 9.52 8.68
N ASN A 87 -10.41 10.42 7.97
CA ASN A 87 -10.34 10.44 6.51
C ASN A 87 -8.94 10.81 6.04
N GLY A 88 -8.42 10.06 5.10
CA GLY A 88 -7.09 10.31 4.60
C GLY A 88 -6.70 9.46 3.40
N ILE A 89 -5.43 9.57 3.06
CA ILE A 89 -4.78 8.72 2.07
C ILE A 89 -3.49 8.17 2.70
N GLU A 90 -3.29 6.87 2.60
CA GLU A 90 -2.03 6.21 2.88
C GLU A 90 -1.26 6.05 1.57
N ILE A 91 0.00 6.47 1.55
CA ILE A 91 0.92 6.27 0.44
C ILE A 91 2.06 5.38 0.91
N VAL A 92 2.39 4.36 0.13
CA VAL A 92 3.48 3.43 0.41
C VAL A 92 4.60 3.62 -0.62
N PHE A 93 5.82 3.74 -0.13
CA PHE A 93 7.04 3.81 -0.94
C PHE A 93 7.91 2.57 -0.75
N SER A 94 8.87 2.36 -1.62
CA SER A 94 9.77 1.21 -1.59
C SER A 94 10.88 1.29 -0.53
N ALA A 95 11.11 2.46 0.06
CA ALA A 95 12.11 2.68 1.10
C ALA A 95 11.61 3.73 2.10
N PRO A 96 12.16 3.79 3.34
CA PRO A 96 11.83 4.80 4.32
C PRO A 96 12.07 6.20 3.78
N LEU A 97 11.17 7.14 4.11
CA LEU A 97 11.30 8.53 3.70
C LEU A 97 12.19 9.33 4.65
N SER A 98 12.74 10.44 4.13
CA SER A 98 13.36 11.46 4.96
C SER A 98 12.31 12.14 5.84
N THR A 99 12.48 12.08 7.16
CA THR A 99 11.58 12.71 8.13
C THR A 99 11.78 14.22 8.26
N THR A 100 12.84 14.76 7.66
CA THR A 100 13.18 16.20 7.70
C THR A 100 12.68 16.96 6.49
N GLN A 101 12.09 16.28 5.48
CA GLN A 101 11.56 16.96 4.31
C GLN A 101 10.16 17.54 4.58
N ASP A 102 9.91 18.73 4.04
CA ASP A 102 8.56 19.27 3.97
C ASP A 102 7.83 18.64 2.77
N LEU A 103 6.72 17.94 3.04
CA LEU A 103 5.92 17.30 2.00
C LEU A 103 4.93 18.25 1.33
N LYS A 104 4.73 19.46 1.87
CA LYS A 104 3.88 20.49 1.24
C LYS A 104 4.48 20.90 -0.10
N GLY A 105 3.67 20.84 -1.16
CA GLY A 105 4.12 21.10 -2.53
C GLY A 105 4.85 19.92 -3.18
N LEU A 106 5.24 18.89 -2.42
CA LEU A 106 5.73 17.62 -2.96
C LEU A 106 4.63 16.57 -3.07
N ILE A 107 3.63 16.65 -2.21
CA ILE A 107 2.43 15.81 -2.26
C ILE A 107 1.22 16.72 -2.11
N GLU A 108 0.32 16.68 -3.06
CA GLU A 108 -0.83 17.57 -3.12
C GLU A 108 -2.13 16.82 -3.43
N ILE A 109 -3.21 17.28 -2.80
CA ILE A 109 -4.58 16.88 -3.11
C ILE A 109 -5.34 18.17 -3.43
N PRO A 110 -5.48 18.56 -4.72
CA PRO A 110 -6.04 19.85 -5.11
C PRO A 110 -7.46 20.11 -4.58
N GLU A 111 -8.23 19.06 -4.34
CA GLU A 111 -9.60 19.13 -3.85
C GLU A 111 -9.69 19.39 -2.33
N VAL A 112 -8.54 19.41 -1.63
CA VAL A 112 -8.47 19.55 -0.17
C VAL A 112 -7.77 20.86 0.18
N SER A 113 -8.43 21.69 0.99
CA SER A 113 -7.89 23.02 1.38
C SER A 113 -6.83 22.95 2.49
N SER A 114 -6.85 21.91 3.31
CA SER A 114 -5.90 21.69 4.41
C SER A 114 -5.65 20.21 4.62
N SER A 115 -4.40 19.84 4.77
CA SER A 115 -3.97 18.46 5.02
C SER A 115 -2.84 18.42 6.06
N ILE A 116 -2.83 17.34 6.85
CA ILE A 116 -1.79 17.03 7.83
C ILE A 116 -1.03 15.81 7.31
N PHE A 117 0.31 15.93 7.24
CA PHE A 117 1.18 14.85 6.80
C PHE A 117 1.84 14.18 7.99
N GLN A 118 1.85 12.86 7.99
CA GLN A 118 2.58 12.05 8.95
C GLN A 118 3.44 11.03 8.19
N ILE A 119 4.75 11.07 8.42
CA ILE A 119 5.69 10.08 7.87
C ILE A 119 5.89 8.98 8.91
N SER A 120 5.74 7.74 8.50
CA SER A 120 6.03 6.55 9.29
C SER A 120 6.82 5.56 8.43
N GLU A 121 8.14 5.53 8.60
CA GLU A 121 9.05 4.72 7.81
C GLU A 121 8.88 4.95 6.29
N ASN A 122 8.40 3.94 5.56
CA ASN A 122 8.15 4.00 4.12
C ASN A 122 6.71 4.41 3.75
N ARG A 123 5.95 4.94 4.72
CA ARG A 123 4.56 5.35 4.53
C ARG A 123 4.37 6.83 4.81
N VAL A 124 3.47 7.44 4.06
CA VAL A 124 2.96 8.78 4.31
C VAL A 124 1.46 8.68 4.50
N PHE A 125 0.98 9.18 5.63
CA PHE A 125 -0.43 9.36 5.92
C PHE A 125 -0.78 10.83 5.71
N ILE A 126 -1.81 11.09 4.93
CA ILE A 126 -2.32 12.42 4.67
C ILE A 126 -3.74 12.47 5.23
N TYR A 127 -3.93 13.20 6.32
CA TYR A 127 -5.24 13.39 6.94
C TYR A 127 -5.84 14.71 6.50
N PHE A 128 -7.13 14.71 6.23
CA PHE A 128 -7.88 15.91 5.85
C PHE A 128 -9.34 15.80 6.31
N GLU A 129 -10.01 16.95 6.44
CA GLU A 129 -11.43 16.96 6.74
C GLU A 129 -12.23 16.24 5.65
N ALA A 130 -13.33 15.58 6.06
CA ALA A 130 -14.19 14.85 5.14
C ALA A 130 -14.63 15.76 3.99
N ASN A 131 -14.20 15.42 2.77
CA ASN A 131 -14.61 16.12 1.58
C ASN A 131 -15.86 15.47 1.02
N THR A 132 -16.87 16.27 0.69
CA THR A 132 -18.10 15.83 0.03
C THR A 132 -17.92 15.52 -1.45
N GLN A 133 -16.71 15.71 -1.97
CA GLN A 133 -16.40 15.41 -3.39
C GLN A 133 -16.13 13.93 -3.56
N ASN A 134 -16.83 13.30 -4.49
CA ASN A 134 -16.71 11.87 -4.81
C ASN A 134 -15.41 11.52 -5.57
N LYS A 135 -14.59 12.51 -5.89
CA LYS A 135 -13.33 12.33 -6.60
C LYS A 135 -12.21 13.10 -5.91
N LEU A 136 -11.13 12.42 -5.61
CA LEU A 136 -9.88 13.00 -5.11
C LEU A 136 -8.76 12.69 -6.10
N THR A 137 -7.87 13.65 -6.29
CA THR A 137 -6.66 13.49 -7.10
C THR A 137 -5.44 13.68 -6.22
N LEU A 138 -4.59 12.67 -6.15
CA LEU A 138 -3.31 12.73 -5.44
C LEU A 138 -2.19 12.95 -6.44
N ASN A 139 -1.44 14.03 -6.28
CA ASN A 139 -0.23 14.31 -7.04
C ASN A 139 0.99 14.11 -6.16
N ILE A 140 1.94 13.30 -6.60
CA ILE A 140 3.22 13.05 -5.94
C ILE A 140 4.33 13.55 -6.85
N HIS A 141 5.10 14.52 -6.38
CA HIS A 141 6.17 15.13 -7.16
C HIS A 141 7.45 14.28 -7.11
N GLU A 142 8.22 14.27 -8.17
CA GLU A 142 9.49 13.55 -8.31
C GLU A 142 10.55 13.93 -7.26
N GLY A 143 10.41 15.08 -6.62
CA GLY A 143 11.31 15.59 -5.59
C GLY A 143 11.16 14.97 -4.21
N VAL A 144 10.18 14.11 -3.96
CA VAL A 144 10.06 13.34 -2.71
C VAL A 144 11.32 12.50 -2.51
N LYS A 145 11.91 12.51 -1.30
CA LYS A 145 13.20 11.87 -1.01
C LYS A 145 13.06 10.76 0.04
N ASP A 146 13.83 9.72 -0.14
CA ASP A 146 14.04 8.69 0.88
C ASP A 146 14.97 9.18 2.02
N SER A 147 15.17 8.33 3.03
CA SER A 147 16.03 8.61 4.19
C SER A 147 17.52 8.79 3.84
N GLN A 148 17.93 8.38 2.66
CA GLN A 148 19.29 8.54 2.14
C GLN A 148 19.43 9.76 1.21
N GLY A 149 18.35 10.52 1.01
CA GLY A 149 18.32 11.71 0.17
C GLY A 149 18.08 11.41 -1.33
N LYS A 150 17.79 10.16 -1.70
CA LYS A 150 17.49 9.79 -3.08
C LYS A 150 16.09 10.25 -3.46
N ALA A 151 15.97 10.99 -4.54
CA ALA A 151 14.68 11.48 -5.05
C ALA A 151 13.90 10.37 -5.78
N LEU A 152 12.58 10.51 -5.78
CA LEU A 152 11.66 9.60 -6.48
C LEU A 152 11.90 9.56 -7.99
N GLY A 153 12.28 10.69 -8.58
CA GLY A 153 12.70 10.81 -9.97
C GLY A 153 11.57 10.73 -11.00
N THR A 154 10.35 10.45 -10.58
CA THR A 154 9.16 10.40 -11.43
C THR A 154 7.95 10.88 -10.65
N SER A 155 7.19 11.80 -11.23
CA SER A 155 5.93 12.27 -10.64
C SER A 155 4.80 11.28 -10.92
N HIS A 156 3.86 11.17 -9.96
CA HIS A 156 2.70 10.29 -10.07
C HIS A 156 1.42 11.07 -9.82
N THR A 157 0.37 10.74 -10.56
CA THR A 157 -1.00 11.25 -10.34
C THR A 157 -1.95 10.08 -10.21
N ILE A 158 -2.66 10.01 -9.09
CA ILE A 158 -3.59 8.95 -8.76
C ILE A 158 -4.97 9.56 -8.53
N SER A 159 -6.00 8.99 -9.14
CA SER A 159 -7.39 9.42 -8.94
C SER A 159 -8.14 8.39 -8.13
N PHE A 160 -8.80 8.84 -7.06
CA PHE A 160 -9.71 8.04 -6.26
C PHE A 160 -11.14 8.45 -6.62
N SER A 161 -11.97 7.49 -6.99
CA SER A 161 -13.41 7.65 -7.15
C SER A 161 -14.12 6.79 -6.10
N GLU A 162 -15.19 7.27 -5.50
CA GLU A 162 -16.07 6.38 -4.75
C GLU A 162 -16.66 5.35 -5.71
N VAL A 163 -16.39 4.10 -5.44
CA VAL A 163 -17.15 3.02 -6.05
C VAL A 163 -18.53 3.07 -5.40
N SER A 164 -19.50 3.67 -6.09
CA SER A 164 -20.90 3.60 -5.68
C SER A 164 -21.29 2.13 -5.60
N LEU A 165 -21.35 1.60 -4.39
CA LEU A 165 -22.01 0.32 -4.11
C LEU A 165 -23.50 0.56 -4.36
N LYS A 166 -23.95 0.46 -5.62
CA LYS A 166 -25.37 0.31 -5.89
C LYS A 166 -25.81 -1.02 -5.27
N PRO A 167 -26.78 -1.02 -4.35
CA PRO A 167 -27.40 -2.27 -3.93
C PRO A 167 -28.01 -2.91 -5.19
N GLN A 168 -27.57 -4.10 -5.53
CA GLN A 168 -28.31 -4.92 -6.49
C GLN A 168 -29.56 -5.40 -5.75
N VAL A 169 -30.71 -4.92 -6.22
CA VAL A 169 -32.04 -5.42 -5.85
C VAL A 169 -32.28 -6.74 -6.58
#